data_d2032721bd1c2c2f4b703a08ea99feee
#
_entry.id   d2032721bd1c2c2f4b703a08ea99feee
#
_cell.length_a   1.000
_cell.length_b   1.000
_cell.length_c   1.000
_cell.angle_alpha   90.00
_cell.angle_beta   90.00
_cell.angle_gamma   90.00
#
_symmetry.space_group_name_H-M   'P 1'
#
loop_
_entity.id
_entity.type
_entity.pdbx_description
1 polymer ?
#
loop_
_entity_poly.entity_id
_entity_poly.type
_entity_poly.pdbx_seq_one_letter_code
_entity_poly.pdbx_strand_id
1 'polypeptide(L)'
;MKQFIFISTLLLFVACSSDTKTTTETPSTESTIDKKNDAVDNALTFINSYVDNCNKMKESIGVVEWANSNELATNHFKTEIEKIITEANSVDPEMGLGADPLFDAQDYPDKGFELDSFDEKTNFIVVKGKDMPDFKLTIKMVKEDDNWLVDGCGMVNIPNDKRSKR
;
A
#
# COMPACT_ATOMS: atom_id res chain seq x y z
N MET A 1 30.28 -50.95 43.94
CA MET A 1 30.13 -52.41 43.69
C MET A 1 29.25 -52.60 42.46
N LYS A 2 29.73 -53.43 41.55
CA LYS A 2 29.05 -54.08 40.42
C LYS A 2 28.76 -53.16 39.25
N GLN A 3 29.56 -53.23 38.19
CA GLN A 3 29.85 -54.20 37.12
C GLN A 3 28.85 -54.08 35.98
N PHE A 4 29.42 -53.64 34.87
CA PHE A 4 29.57 -54.24 33.52
C PHE A 4 28.28 -54.67 32.82
N ILE A 5 28.08 -54.20 31.56
CA ILE A 5 28.21 -55.14 30.42
C ILE A 5 28.37 -54.27 29.14
N PHE A 6 29.48 -54.56 28.42
CA PHE A 6 29.74 -54.20 27.04
C PHE A 6 28.86 -55.07 26.12
N ILE A 7 28.24 -54.48 25.12
CA ILE A 7 27.89 -55.21 23.88
C ILE A 7 28.30 -54.36 22.70
N SER A 8 29.35 -54.81 22.06
CA SER A 8 29.86 -54.44 20.74
C SER A 8 29.02 -55.14 19.67
N THR A 9 28.53 -54.43 18.67
CA THR A 9 28.08 -55.06 17.43
C THR A 9 28.29 -54.08 16.27
N LEU A 10 29.35 -54.27 15.61
CA LEU A 10 29.67 -54.60 14.22
C LEU A 10 28.94 -53.83 13.10
N LEU A 11 29.80 -53.16 12.33
CA LEU A 11 29.63 -52.52 11.05
C LEU A 11 28.79 -53.28 10.00
N LEU A 12 28.03 -52.51 9.24
CA LEU A 12 27.87 -52.74 7.80
C LEU A 12 27.86 -51.39 7.08
N PHE A 13 28.93 -51.12 6.34
CA PHE A 13 29.01 -50.05 5.34
C PHE A 13 28.17 -50.45 4.13
N VAL A 14 27.14 -49.69 3.80
CA VAL A 14 26.55 -49.69 2.48
C VAL A 14 26.90 -48.36 1.83
N ALA A 15 27.82 -48.39 0.90
CA ALA A 15 28.10 -47.28 -0.01
C ALA A 15 26.97 -47.21 -1.05
N CYS A 16 26.16 -46.18 -1.01
CA CYS A 16 25.30 -45.80 -2.12
C CYS A 16 25.79 -44.49 -2.70
N SER A 17 26.11 -44.53 -3.97
CA SER A 17 26.54 -43.41 -4.81
C SER A 17 25.51 -42.29 -4.78
N SER A 18 25.94 -41.10 -4.38
CA SER A 18 25.13 -39.88 -4.44
C SER A 18 25.27 -39.25 -5.81
N ASP A 19 24.22 -39.35 -6.60
CA ASP A 19 23.99 -38.40 -7.69
C ASP A 19 23.74 -37.00 -7.08
N THR A 20 24.70 -36.12 -7.26
CA THR A 20 24.59 -34.69 -6.91
C THR A 20 23.63 -34.03 -7.91
N LYS A 21 22.35 -34.00 -7.60
CA LYS A 21 21.43 -33.06 -8.24
C LYS A 21 21.72 -31.68 -7.67
N THR A 22 22.39 -30.84 -8.45
CA THR A 22 22.43 -29.41 -8.28
C THR A 22 21.00 -28.91 -8.44
N THR A 23 20.32 -28.65 -7.33
CA THR A 23 19.04 -27.91 -7.31
C THR A 23 19.39 -26.46 -7.53
N THR A 24 19.28 -25.99 -8.76
CA THR A 24 19.22 -24.58 -9.09
C THR A 24 17.88 -24.07 -8.51
N GLU A 25 17.95 -23.37 -7.40
CA GLU A 25 16.79 -22.63 -6.88
C GLU A 25 16.47 -21.52 -7.87
N THR A 26 15.46 -21.73 -8.68
CA THR A 26 14.80 -20.68 -9.45
C THR A 26 14.07 -19.81 -8.43
N PRO A 27 14.33 -18.48 -8.35
CA PRO A 27 13.55 -17.61 -7.46
C PRO A 27 12.09 -17.71 -7.88
N SER A 28 11.23 -18.07 -6.93
CA SER A 28 9.82 -18.33 -7.19
C SER A 28 9.12 -17.07 -7.65
N THR A 29 8.68 -17.06 -8.88
CA THR A 29 7.82 -16.04 -9.49
C THR A 29 6.52 -15.83 -8.70
N GLU A 30 6.11 -16.80 -7.91
CA GLU A 30 4.89 -16.82 -7.11
C GLU A 30 4.91 -15.75 -5.99
N SER A 31 6.04 -15.60 -5.30
CA SER A 31 6.17 -14.61 -4.20
C SER A 31 6.15 -13.14 -4.67
N THR A 32 6.46 -12.89 -5.94
CA THR A 32 6.45 -11.52 -6.51
C THR A 32 5.05 -11.12 -6.97
N ILE A 33 4.25 -12.08 -7.42
CA ILE A 33 2.87 -11.85 -7.88
C ILE A 33 1.96 -11.55 -6.67
N ASP A 34 2.09 -12.31 -5.59
CA ASP A 34 1.31 -12.07 -4.36
C ASP A 34 1.60 -10.69 -3.76
N LYS A 35 2.87 -10.28 -3.68
CA LYS A 35 3.27 -8.97 -3.16
C LYS A 35 2.78 -7.78 -3.99
N LYS A 36 2.61 -7.98 -5.29
CA LYS A 36 2.06 -6.96 -6.20
C LYS A 36 0.57 -6.76 -5.96
N ASN A 37 -0.16 -7.86 -5.77
CA ASN A 37 -1.58 -7.83 -5.51
C ASN A 37 -1.86 -7.09 -4.19
N ASP A 38 -1.09 -7.35 -3.13
CA ASP A 38 -1.26 -6.69 -1.83
C ASP A 38 -1.13 -5.17 -1.90
N ALA A 39 -0.16 -4.63 -2.66
CA ALA A 39 0.02 -3.19 -2.83
C ALA A 39 -1.18 -2.54 -3.54
N VAL A 40 -1.65 -3.16 -4.62
CA VAL A 40 -2.79 -2.68 -5.40
C VAL A 40 -4.08 -2.78 -4.58
N ASP A 41 -4.28 -3.88 -3.89
CA ASP A 41 -5.49 -4.12 -3.08
C ASP A 41 -5.56 -3.14 -1.91
N ASN A 42 -4.44 -2.86 -1.24
CA ASN A 42 -4.38 -1.88 -0.16
C ASN A 42 -4.60 -0.45 -0.67
N ALA A 43 -4.04 -0.07 -1.82
CA ALA A 43 -4.30 1.23 -2.45
C ALA A 43 -5.77 1.42 -2.81
N LEU A 44 -6.39 0.41 -3.43
CA LEU A 44 -7.81 0.44 -3.78
C LEU A 44 -8.71 0.44 -2.56
N THR A 45 -8.39 -0.36 -1.53
CA THR A 45 -9.12 -0.38 -0.27
C THR A 45 -9.05 1.00 0.41
N PHE A 46 -7.85 1.60 0.47
CA PHE A 46 -7.64 2.92 1.04
C PHE A 46 -8.52 3.97 0.36
N ILE A 47 -8.39 4.15 -0.96
CA ILE A 47 -9.10 5.23 -1.65
C ILE A 47 -10.61 5.01 -1.72
N ASN A 48 -11.06 3.76 -1.90
CA ASN A 48 -12.49 3.47 -1.94
C ASN A 48 -13.15 3.63 -0.56
N SER A 49 -12.45 3.33 0.54
CA SER A 49 -12.97 3.61 1.89
C SER A 49 -13.07 5.11 2.17
N TYR A 50 -12.21 5.94 1.53
CA TYR A 50 -12.35 7.39 1.58
C TYR A 50 -13.57 7.90 0.80
N VAL A 51 -13.80 7.37 -0.41
CA VAL A 51 -15.03 7.65 -1.17
C VAL A 51 -16.26 7.28 -0.34
N ASP A 52 -16.26 6.10 0.29
CA ASP A 52 -17.37 5.67 1.16
C ASP A 52 -17.59 6.62 2.34
N ASN A 53 -16.50 7.19 2.91
CA ASN A 53 -16.64 8.23 3.93
C ASN A 53 -17.28 9.50 3.37
N CYS A 54 -16.83 10.00 2.22
CA CYS A 54 -17.38 11.21 1.59
C CYS A 54 -18.85 11.02 1.19
N ASN A 55 -19.23 9.83 0.71
CA ASN A 55 -20.61 9.51 0.33
C ASN A 55 -21.60 9.50 1.52
N LYS A 56 -21.12 9.47 2.77
CA LYS A 56 -21.97 9.61 3.96
C LYS A 56 -22.50 11.04 4.15
N MET A 57 -22.04 11.98 3.35
CA MET A 57 -22.49 13.37 3.35
C MET A 57 -22.34 14.02 4.74
N LYS A 58 -23.46 14.24 5.45
CA LYS A 58 -23.47 14.89 6.77
C LYS A 58 -22.85 14.05 7.89
N GLU A 59 -22.72 12.75 7.67
CA GLU A 59 -22.13 11.80 8.62
C GLU A 59 -20.65 11.53 8.30
N SER A 60 -20.10 12.15 7.24
CA SER A 60 -18.68 12.02 6.92
C SER A 60 -17.82 12.69 8.00
N ILE A 61 -16.70 12.06 8.34
CA ILE A 61 -15.66 12.67 9.16
C ILE A 61 -14.66 13.41 8.28
N GLY A 62 -14.01 14.44 8.83
CA GLY A 62 -13.03 15.25 8.11
C GLY A 62 -11.80 14.44 7.69
N VAL A 63 -11.14 14.88 6.62
CA VAL A 63 -10.01 14.14 6.00
C VAL A 63 -8.87 13.85 6.98
N VAL A 64 -8.55 14.77 7.91
CA VAL A 64 -7.50 14.55 8.92
C VAL A 64 -7.90 13.46 9.90
N GLU A 65 -9.13 13.49 10.41
CA GLU A 65 -9.66 12.48 11.34
C GLU A 65 -9.75 11.11 10.65
N TRP A 66 -10.25 11.10 9.41
CA TRP A 66 -10.33 9.87 8.62
C TRP A 66 -8.95 9.26 8.37
N ALA A 67 -7.96 10.06 7.93
CA ALA A 67 -6.61 9.59 7.68
C ALA A 67 -5.95 9.06 8.97
N ASN A 68 -6.13 9.74 10.11
CA ASN A 68 -5.59 9.31 11.39
C ASN A 68 -6.18 7.96 11.86
N SER A 69 -7.42 7.67 11.54
CA SER A 69 -8.08 6.40 11.86
C SER A 69 -7.75 5.26 10.88
N ASN A 70 -7.13 5.57 9.73
CA ASN A 70 -6.87 4.57 8.68
C ASN A 70 -5.53 3.85 8.91
N GLU A 71 -5.58 2.52 9.06
CA GLU A 71 -4.40 1.67 9.30
C GLU A 71 -3.54 1.46 8.05
N LEU A 72 -4.09 1.70 6.85
CA LEU A 72 -3.37 1.58 5.59
C LEU A 72 -2.53 2.83 5.25
N ALA A 73 -2.55 3.87 6.08
CA ALA A 73 -1.79 5.09 5.88
C ALA A 73 -0.55 5.15 6.77
N THR A 74 0.60 5.59 6.21
CA THR A 74 1.81 5.83 7.00
C THR A 74 1.64 7.00 7.97
N ASN A 75 2.42 7.03 9.03
CA ASN A 75 2.45 8.20 9.93
C ASN A 75 2.93 9.46 9.21
N HIS A 76 3.84 9.31 8.23
CA HIS A 76 4.31 10.41 7.40
C HIS A 76 3.17 11.02 6.58
N PHE A 77 2.34 10.19 5.95
CA PHE A 77 1.16 10.63 5.19
C PHE A 77 0.16 11.39 6.10
N LYS A 78 -0.15 10.84 7.29
CA LYS A 78 -1.06 11.45 8.27
C LYS A 78 -0.59 12.84 8.72
N THR A 79 0.70 12.94 9.04
CA THR A 79 1.31 14.23 9.44
C THR A 79 1.27 15.27 8.32
N GLU A 80 1.52 14.85 7.08
CA GLU A 80 1.54 15.79 5.95
C GLU A 80 0.12 16.29 5.60
N ILE A 81 -0.91 15.45 5.70
CA ILE A 81 -2.32 15.92 5.57
C ILE A 81 -2.63 16.97 6.62
N GLU A 82 -2.34 16.72 7.90
CA GLU A 82 -2.62 17.66 8.98
C GLU A 82 -1.91 18.99 8.75
N LYS A 83 -0.66 18.95 8.31
CA LYS A 83 0.13 20.12 7.97
C LYS A 83 -0.51 20.92 6.83
N ILE A 84 -0.84 20.27 5.70
CA ILE A 84 -1.46 20.92 4.53
C ILE A 84 -2.76 21.62 4.93
N ILE A 85 -3.64 20.96 5.68
CA ILE A 85 -4.91 21.54 6.13
C ILE A 85 -4.67 22.70 7.11
N THR A 86 -3.75 22.56 8.05
CA THR A 86 -3.42 23.61 9.02
C THR A 86 -2.84 24.85 8.33
N GLU A 87 -1.93 24.66 7.39
CA GLU A 87 -1.34 25.76 6.61
C GLU A 87 -2.40 26.47 5.76
N ALA A 88 -3.26 25.73 5.06
CA ALA A 88 -4.34 26.30 4.26
C ALA A 88 -5.30 27.13 5.11
N ASN A 89 -5.75 26.63 6.25
CA ASN A 89 -6.63 27.34 7.17
C ASN A 89 -5.95 28.58 7.81
N SER A 90 -4.63 28.57 7.96
CA SER A 90 -3.90 29.74 8.46
C SER A 90 -3.80 30.87 7.44
N VAL A 91 -3.77 30.52 6.14
CA VAL A 91 -3.71 31.49 5.03
C VAL A 91 -5.10 32.02 4.70
N ASP A 92 -6.08 31.15 4.61
CA ASP A 92 -7.48 31.49 4.33
C ASP A 92 -8.42 30.70 5.27
N PRO A 93 -8.80 31.32 6.41
CA PRO A 93 -9.67 30.63 7.38
C PRO A 93 -11.10 30.38 6.88
N GLU A 94 -11.55 31.10 5.84
CA GLU A 94 -12.91 30.97 5.30
C GLU A 94 -12.99 29.89 4.22
N MET A 95 -12.00 29.81 3.35
CA MET A 95 -11.98 28.87 2.21
C MET A 95 -11.15 27.60 2.48
N GLY A 96 -10.16 27.71 3.38
CA GLY A 96 -9.22 26.61 3.63
C GLY A 96 -8.46 26.21 2.36
N LEU A 97 -8.35 24.91 2.10
CA LEU A 97 -7.61 24.39 0.95
C LEU A 97 -8.35 24.57 -0.40
N GLY A 98 -9.66 24.79 -0.37
CA GLY A 98 -10.49 24.97 -1.58
C GLY A 98 -10.70 23.72 -2.44
N ALA A 99 -10.00 22.62 -2.15
CA ALA A 99 -10.11 21.31 -2.80
C ALA A 99 -9.81 20.19 -1.80
N ASP A 100 -10.30 18.99 -2.07
CA ASP A 100 -9.96 17.82 -1.27
C ASP A 100 -8.51 17.38 -1.56
N PRO A 101 -7.65 17.22 -0.54
CA PRO A 101 -6.24 16.90 -0.73
C PRO A 101 -5.98 15.49 -1.27
N LEU A 102 -6.87 14.53 -1.00
CA LEU A 102 -6.72 13.15 -1.45
C LEU A 102 -7.19 12.98 -2.89
N PHE A 103 -8.27 13.68 -3.26
CA PHE A 103 -8.74 13.68 -4.65
C PHE A 103 -7.99 14.68 -5.54
N ASP A 104 -7.30 15.67 -4.93
CA ASP A 104 -6.70 16.80 -5.65
C ASP A 104 -7.74 17.52 -6.54
N ALA A 105 -8.98 17.64 -6.06
CA ALA A 105 -10.13 18.16 -6.78
C ALA A 105 -11.27 18.56 -5.82
N GLN A 106 -12.29 19.26 -6.37
CA GLN A 106 -13.54 19.56 -5.67
C GLN A 106 -14.60 18.45 -5.82
N ASP A 107 -14.54 17.71 -6.94
CA ASP A 107 -15.40 16.57 -7.23
C ASP A 107 -14.62 15.26 -7.18
N TYR A 108 -15.33 14.14 -7.07
CA TYR A 108 -14.74 12.80 -7.05
C TYR A 108 -15.68 11.76 -7.67
N PRO A 109 -15.17 10.60 -8.16
CA PRO A 109 -15.98 9.48 -8.62
C PRO A 109 -16.74 8.85 -7.45
N ASP A 110 -18.06 9.01 -7.40
CA ASP A 110 -18.91 8.54 -6.30
C ASP A 110 -19.05 7.01 -6.23
N LYS A 111 -18.78 6.31 -7.35
CA LYS A 111 -18.72 4.83 -7.41
C LYS A 111 -17.34 4.26 -7.07
N GLY A 112 -16.41 5.14 -6.69
CA GLY A 112 -15.06 4.77 -6.33
C GLY A 112 -14.15 4.55 -7.53
N PHE A 113 -12.99 3.94 -7.24
CA PHE A 113 -11.89 3.79 -8.17
C PHE A 113 -11.60 2.33 -8.48
N GLU A 114 -10.99 2.11 -9.64
CA GLU A 114 -10.39 0.86 -10.07
C GLU A 114 -8.95 1.09 -10.54
N LEU A 115 -8.16 0.02 -10.65
CA LEU A 115 -6.78 0.11 -11.12
C LEU A 115 -6.72 0.59 -12.58
N ASP A 116 -5.86 1.58 -12.85
CA ASP A 116 -5.46 1.97 -14.20
C ASP A 116 -4.07 1.42 -14.53
N SER A 117 -3.06 1.69 -13.67
CA SER A 117 -1.70 1.17 -13.85
C SER A 117 -0.92 1.10 -12.54
N PHE A 118 0.15 0.28 -12.52
CA PHE A 118 1.10 0.16 -11.41
C PHE A 118 2.53 0.18 -11.94
N ASP A 119 3.34 1.11 -11.48
CA ASP A 119 4.78 1.15 -11.71
C ASP A 119 5.53 0.52 -10.53
N GLU A 120 5.91 -0.74 -10.68
CA GLU A 120 6.62 -1.53 -9.67
C GLU A 120 8.01 -0.98 -9.31
N LYS A 121 8.61 -0.13 -10.17
CA LYS A 121 9.93 0.44 -9.90
C LYS A 121 9.88 1.61 -8.94
N THR A 122 8.79 2.36 -9.01
CA THR A 122 8.59 3.57 -8.21
C THR A 122 7.52 3.42 -7.15
N ASN A 123 6.76 2.30 -7.17
CA ASN A 123 5.62 2.00 -6.31
C ASN A 123 4.49 3.04 -6.42
N PHE A 124 4.37 3.69 -7.57
CA PHE A 124 3.22 4.53 -7.89
C PHE A 124 2.13 3.70 -8.55
N ILE A 125 0.93 3.82 -8.01
CA ILE A 125 -0.30 3.23 -8.54
C ILE A 125 -1.15 4.37 -9.09
N VAL A 126 -1.63 4.24 -10.33
CA VAL A 126 -2.64 5.14 -10.88
C VAL A 126 -3.97 4.40 -10.84
N VAL A 127 -4.97 5.04 -10.26
CA VAL A 127 -6.35 4.57 -10.25
C VAL A 127 -7.21 5.51 -11.08
N LYS A 128 -8.32 5.01 -11.63
CA LYS A 128 -9.31 5.79 -12.39
C LYS A 128 -10.70 5.60 -11.80
N GLY A 129 -11.53 6.61 -11.93
CA GLY A 129 -12.91 6.56 -11.48
C GLY A 129 -13.74 5.54 -12.27
N LYS A 130 -14.55 4.75 -11.57
CA LYS A 130 -15.44 3.75 -12.20
C LYS A 130 -16.55 4.39 -13.04
N ASP A 131 -17.06 5.52 -12.62
CA ASP A 131 -18.09 6.31 -13.26
C ASP A 131 -17.56 7.60 -13.93
N MET A 132 -16.29 7.93 -13.66
CA MET A 132 -15.56 9.04 -14.26
C MET A 132 -14.18 8.56 -14.77
N PRO A 133 -14.08 7.81 -15.90
CA PRO A 133 -12.84 7.15 -16.30
C PRO A 133 -11.67 8.10 -16.62
N ASP A 134 -11.96 9.36 -16.94
CA ASP A 134 -10.95 10.39 -17.18
C ASP A 134 -10.41 10.98 -15.85
N PHE A 135 -11.11 10.76 -14.74
CA PHE A 135 -10.64 11.14 -13.42
C PHE A 135 -9.60 10.12 -12.93
N LYS A 136 -8.34 10.50 -13.00
CA LYS A 136 -7.24 9.67 -12.56
C LYS A 136 -6.62 10.23 -11.29
N LEU A 137 -6.11 9.34 -10.44
CA LEU A 137 -5.48 9.67 -9.18
C LEU A 137 -4.21 8.84 -9.00
N THR A 138 -3.14 9.47 -8.53
CA THR A 138 -1.88 8.79 -8.22
C THR A 138 -1.79 8.50 -6.73
N ILE A 139 -1.42 7.26 -6.40
CA ILE A 139 -1.19 6.78 -5.03
C ILE A 139 0.24 6.27 -4.95
N LYS A 140 0.98 6.67 -3.92
CA LYS A 140 2.33 6.20 -3.62
C LYS A 140 2.26 5.17 -2.50
N MET A 141 2.80 3.99 -2.78
CA MET A 141 2.90 2.91 -1.80
C MET A 141 4.33 2.81 -1.25
N VAL A 142 4.43 2.48 0.03
CA VAL A 142 5.69 2.09 0.68
C VAL A 142 5.50 0.80 1.44
N LYS A 143 6.59 0.10 1.69
CA LYS A 143 6.56 -1.14 2.46
C LYS A 143 7.17 -0.90 3.84
N GLU A 144 6.37 -1.09 4.89
CA GLU A 144 6.79 -1.02 6.29
C GLU A 144 6.45 -2.36 6.97
N ASP A 145 7.43 -2.98 7.63
CA ASP A 145 7.27 -4.25 8.36
C ASP A 145 6.49 -5.33 7.57
N ASP A 146 6.85 -5.51 6.28
CA ASP A 146 6.19 -6.39 5.32
C ASP A 146 4.76 -6.00 4.87
N ASN A 147 4.19 -4.91 5.37
CA ASN A 147 2.89 -4.39 4.95
C ASN A 147 3.04 -3.27 3.91
N TRP A 148 2.17 -3.26 2.91
CA TRP A 148 2.06 -2.16 1.98
C TRP A 148 1.15 -1.06 2.52
N LEU A 149 1.69 0.15 2.67
CA LEU A 149 0.98 1.32 3.19
C LEU A 149 0.98 2.46 2.17
N VAL A 150 -0.05 3.28 2.23
CA VAL A 150 -0.15 4.52 1.46
C VAL A 150 0.69 5.61 2.11
N ASP A 151 1.67 6.14 1.38
CA ASP A 151 2.54 7.24 1.79
C ASP A 151 2.26 8.54 1.00
N GLY A 152 1.46 8.46 -0.06
CA GLY A 152 1.02 9.62 -0.83
C GLY A 152 -0.26 9.34 -1.62
N CYS A 153 -1.10 10.38 -1.76
CA CYS A 153 -2.33 10.33 -2.54
C CYS A 153 -2.77 11.74 -2.94
N GLY A 154 -3.21 11.93 -4.17
CA GLY A 154 -3.65 13.23 -4.67
C GLY A 154 -2.55 14.29 -4.64
N MET A 155 -2.72 15.31 -3.81
CA MET A 155 -1.67 16.34 -3.64
C MET A 155 -0.71 16.02 -2.48
N VAL A 156 -1.05 15.06 -1.62
CA VAL A 156 -0.27 14.71 -0.43
C VAL A 156 0.89 13.80 -0.81
N ASN A 157 2.13 14.21 -0.59
CA ASN A 157 3.36 13.46 -0.88
C ASN A 157 3.49 12.94 -2.33
N ILE A 158 2.72 13.51 -3.27
CA ILE A 158 2.85 13.20 -4.70
C ILE A 158 3.56 14.36 -5.40
N PRO A 159 4.72 14.12 -6.04
CA PRO A 159 5.41 15.15 -6.83
C PRO A 159 4.51 15.70 -7.95
N ASN A 160 4.60 16.99 -8.24
CA ASN A 160 3.74 17.65 -9.22
C ASN A 160 3.77 16.99 -10.62
N ASP A 161 4.92 16.46 -11.04
CA ASP A 161 5.09 15.75 -12.31
C ASP A 161 4.44 14.35 -12.33
N LYS A 162 4.07 13.83 -11.15
CA LYS A 162 3.39 12.53 -10.96
C LYS A 162 1.89 12.68 -10.69
N ARG A 163 1.43 13.89 -10.38
CA ARG A 163 -0.01 14.13 -10.22
C ARG A 163 -0.72 13.94 -11.55
N SER A 164 -1.91 13.37 -11.49
CA SER A 164 -2.73 13.18 -12.68
C SER A 164 -3.17 14.53 -13.24
N LYS A 165 -2.93 14.74 -14.53
CA LYS A 165 -3.44 15.93 -15.24
C LYS A 165 -4.94 15.76 -15.47
N ARG A 166 -5.67 16.80 -15.19
CA ARG A 166 -7.12 16.92 -15.44
C ARG A 166 -7.39 18.08 -16.38
#